data_804a1bc622e13788f5beb0d7da74371f
#
_entry.id   804a1bc622e13788f5beb0d7da74371f
#
_cell.length_a   1.000
_cell.length_b   1.000
_cell.length_c   1.000
_cell.angle_alpha   90.00
_cell.angle_beta   90.00
_cell.angle_gamma   90.00
#
_symmetry.space_group_name_H-M   'P 1'
#
loop_
_entity.id
_entity.type
_entity.pdbx_description
1 polymer ?
#
loop_
_entity_poly.entity_id
_entity_poly.type
_entity_poly.pdbx_seq_one_letter_code
_entity_poly.pdbx_strand_id
1 'polypeptide(L)'
;EDKIPSAKKFNDAFRKAYNGSVPSDYGALGYAGIRSVLQAVKDADATDSTRVSIALRQLKYDWYKGPQFYRKCDHQSVQSVVIVESKSKGMKDKNDVFNVLAIEPADEKNLRSCVEMGHKVS
;
A
#
# COMPACT_ATOMS: atom_id res chain seq x y z
N GLU A 1 1.22 9.30 9.70
CA GLU A 1 0.90 8.21 10.63
C GLU A 1 -0.42 8.51 11.36
N ASP A 2 -0.59 9.69 11.97
CA ASP A 2 -1.77 10.05 12.74
C ASP A 2 -3.06 10.17 11.89
N LYS A 3 -2.93 10.40 10.60
CA LYS A 3 -4.06 10.54 9.67
C LYS A 3 -4.54 9.22 9.06
N ILE A 4 -3.75 8.14 9.19
CA ILE A 4 -4.04 6.82 8.61
C ILE A 4 -3.83 5.76 9.70
N PRO A 5 -4.89 5.22 10.32
CA PRO A 5 -4.78 4.29 11.44
C PRO A 5 -3.97 3.01 11.13
N SER A 6 -4.10 2.47 9.92
CA SER A 6 -3.32 1.30 9.50
C SER A 6 -1.82 1.60 9.39
N ALA A 7 -1.44 2.82 8.99
CA ALA A 7 -0.05 3.26 8.98
C ALA A 7 0.54 3.29 10.38
N LYS A 8 -0.22 3.83 11.35
CA LYS A 8 0.23 3.83 12.75
C LYS A 8 0.45 2.42 13.27
N LYS A 9 -0.52 1.53 13.07
CA LYS A 9 -0.44 0.13 13.50
C LYS A 9 0.78 -0.59 12.89
N PHE A 10 1.01 -0.40 11.59
CA PHE A 10 2.16 -0.97 10.89
C PHE A 10 3.49 -0.44 11.44
N ASN A 11 3.61 0.88 11.59
CA ASN A 11 4.83 1.51 12.09
C ASN A 11 5.14 1.12 13.54
N ASP A 12 4.13 1.02 14.39
CA ASP A 12 4.32 0.58 15.79
C ASP A 12 4.82 -0.87 15.85
N ALA A 13 4.25 -1.76 15.03
CA ALA A 13 4.71 -3.13 14.93
C ALA A 13 6.15 -3.22 14.38
N PHE A 14 6.48 -2.41 13.38
CA PHE A 14 7.83 -2.34 12.81
C PHE A 14 8.85 -1.84 13.85
N ARG A 15 8.55 -0.73 14.54
CA ARG A 15 9.43 -0.21 15.61
C ARG A 15 9.70 -1.26 16.71
N LYS A 16 8.67 -2.01 17.08
CA LYS A 16 8.80 -3.10 18.06
C LYS A 16 9.74 -4.21 17.57
N ALA A 17 9.65 -4.59 16.30
CA ALA A 17 10.46 -5.66 15.71
C ALA A 17 11.91 -5.23 15.41
N TYR A 18 12.14 -3.93 15.14
CA TYR A 18 13.43 -3.43 14.67
C TYR A 18 14.02 -2.31 15.55
N ASN A 19 13.98 -2.51 16.86
CA ASN A 19 14.63 -1.65 17.87
C ASN A 19 14.34 -0.14 17.70
N GLY A 20 13.08 0.22 17.47
CA GLY A 20 12.65 1.61 17.31
C GLY A 20 12.88 2.22 15.93
N SER A 21 13.41 1.46 14.97
CA SER A 21 13.57 1.92 13.59
C SER A 21 12.22 2.17 12.92
N VAL A 22 12.17 3.11 11.99
CA VAL A 22 11.01 3.32 11.12
C VAL A 22 11.19 2.58 9.80
N PRO A 23 10.10 2.06 9.18
CA PRO A 23 10.22 1.41 7.88
C PRO A 23 10.58 2.44 6.79
N SER A 24 11.39 2.02 5.83
CA SER A 24 11.53 2.75 4.57
C SER A 24 10.33 2.46 3.65
N ASP A 25 10.17 3.26 2.60
CA ASP A 25 9.14 3.02 1.57
C ASP A 25 9.28 1.63 0.96
N TYR A 26 10.50 1.22 0.65
CA TYR A 26 10.79 -0.13 0.13
C TYR A 26 10.43 -1.24 1.12
N GLY A 27 10.68 -1.03 2.41
CA GLY A 27 10.30 -1.97 3.46
C GLY A 27 8.78 -2.13 3.57
N ALA A 28 8.04 -1.04 3.47
CA ALA A 28 6.58 -1.06 3.47
C ALA A 28 6.00 -1.73 2.23
N LEU A 29 6.55 -1.44 1.04
CA LEU A 29 6.14 -2.05 -0.23
C LEU A 29 6.44 -3.56 -0.24
N GLY A 30 7.64 -3.96 0.21
CA GLY A 30 8.01 -5.37 0.33
C GLY A 30 7.09 -6.14 1.28
N TYR A 31 6.79 -5.57 2.43
CA TYR A 31 5.82 -6.13 3.38
C TYR A 31 4.44 -6.33 2.73
N ALA A 32 3.92 -5.30 2.05
CA ALA A 32 2.62 -5.38 1.40
C ALA A 32 2.60 -6.43 0.28
N GLY A 33 3.64 -6.48 -0.55
CA GLY A 33 3.76 -7.44 -1.65
C GLY A 33 3.73 -8.89 -1.16
N ILE A 34 4.61 -9.25 -0.21
CA ILE A 34 4.67 -10.60 0.35
C ILE A 34 3.36 -10.95 1.07
N ARG A 35 2.81 -10.04 1.86
CA ARG A 35 1.56 -10.27 2.57
C ARG A 35 0.39 -10.46 1.63
N SER A 36 0.34 -9.74 0.50
CA SER A 36 -0.68 -9.94 -0.53
C SER A 36 -0.65 -11.35 -1.12
N VAL A 37 0.53 -11.85 -1.45
CA VAL A 37 0.69 -13.22 -1.98
C VAL A 37 0.26 -14.25 -0.95
N LEU A 38 0.71 -14.13 0.30
CA LEU A 38 0.35 -15.05 1.37
C LEU A 38 -1.16 -15.04 1.66
N GLN A 39 -1.79 -13.86 1.63
CA GLN A 39 -3.23 -13.76 1.79
C GLN A 39 -3.97 -14.38 0.61
N ALA A 40 -3.51 -14.14 -0.62
CA ALA A 40 -4.11 -14.73 -1.82
C ALA A 40 -3.99 -16.27 -1.85
N VAL A 41 -2.86 -16.83 -1.41
CA VAL A 41 -2.69 -18.29 -1.24
C VAL A 41 -3.71 -18.85 -0.24
N LYS A 42 -3.88 -18.15 0.88
CA LYS A 42 -4.86 -18.51 1.90
C LYS A 42 -6.30 -18.44 1.36
N ASP A 43 -6.65 -17.36 0.67
CA ASP A 43 -8.01 -17.13 0.15
C ASP A 43 -8.34 -18.09 -1.01
N ALA A 44 -7.34 -18.45 -1.81
CA ALA A 44 -7.47 -19.43 -2.88
C ALA A 44 -7.53 -20.89 -2.39
N ASP A 45 -7.08 -21.15 -1.15
CA ASP A 45 -6.80 -22.48 -0.62
C ASP A 45 -5.96 -23.32 -1.61
N ALA A 46 -4.95 -22.69 -2.20
CA ALA A 46 -4.11 -23.27 -3.24
C ALA A 46 -2.78 -22.52 -3.39
N THR A 47 -1.80 -23.19 -3.98
CA THR A 47 -0.49 -22.63 -4.31
C THR A 47 -0.24 -22.52 -5.82
N ASP A 48 -1.17 -22.98 -6.67
CA ASP A 48 -1.04 -22.82 -8.11
C ASP A 48 -1.24 -21.36 -8.53
N SER A 49 -0.44 -20.95 -9.53
CA SER A 49 -0.36 -19.56 -9.96
C SER A 49 -1.68 -18.98 -10.48
N THR A 50 -2.50 -19.80 -11.12
CA THR A 50 -3.79 -19.34 -11.69
C THR A 50 -4.78 -18.99 -10.59
N ARG A 51 -4.99 -19.86 -9.61
CA ARG A 51 -5.90 -19.62 -8.48
C ARG A 51 -5.41 -18.46 -7.61
N VAL A 52 -4.11 -18.40 -7.32
CA VAL A 52 -3.51 -17.31 -6.55
C VAL A 52 -3.66 -15.97 -7.29
N SER A 53 -3.44 -15.94 -8.61
CA SER A 53 -3.64 -14.73 -9.43
C SER A 53 -5.08 -14.23 -9.42
N ILE A 54 -6.06 -15.14 -9.46
CA ILE A 54 -7.48 -14.78 -9.35
C ILE A 54 -7.78 -14.18 -7.96
N ALA A 55 -7.28 -14.80 -6.90
CA ALA A 55 -7.46 -14.30 -5.53
C ALA A 55 -6.80 -12.92 -5.33
N LEU A 56 -5.59 -12.69 -5.87
CA LEU A 56 -4.92 -11.38 -5.84
C LEU A 56 -5.79 -10.28 -6.46
N ARG A 57 -6.43 -10.54 -7.59
CA ARG A 57 -7.30 -9.56 -8.27
C ARG A 57 -8.59 -9.24 -7.51
N GLN A 58 -8.97 -10.07 -6.54
CA GLN A 58 -10.13 -9.86 -5.68
C GLN A 58 -9.75 -9.28 -4.33
N LEU A 59 -8.46 -9.27 -4.00
CA LEU A 59 -7.94 -8.85 -2.70
C LEU A 59 -8.19 -7.36 -2.47
N LYS A 60 -8.84 -7.04 -1.34
CA LYS A 60 -8.95 -5.69 -0.77
C LYS A 60 -8.31 -5.71 0.61
N TYR A 61 -7.47 -4.73 0.89
CA TYR A 61 -6.72 -4.72 2.14
C TYR A 61 -6.44 -3.31 2.65
N ASP A 62 -6.14 -3.21 3.94
CA ASP A 62 -5.71 -1.99 4.62
C ASP A 62 -4.67 -2.37 5.68
N TRP A 63 -3.40 -2.48 5.27
CA TRP A 63 -2.34 -2.94 6.16
C TRP A 63 -1.38 -1.86 6.61
N TYR A 64 -1.21 -0.78 5.85
CA TYR A 64 -0.22 0.25 6.19
C TYR A 64 -0.48 1.65 5.61
N LYS A 65 -1.41 1.79 4.66
CA LYS A 65 -1.55 3.05 3.91
C LYS A 65 -3.02 3.42 3.63
N GLY A 66 -3.97 2.85 4.36
CA GLY A 66 -5.38 2.93 4.07
C GLY A 66 -5.84 1.85 3.10
N PRO A 67 -7.12 1.88 2.65
CA PRO A 67 -7.69 0.91 1.73
C PRO A 67 -6.91 0.80 0.42
N GLN A 68 -6.67 -0.43 -0.03
CA GLN A 68 -5.93 -0.75 -1.25
C GLN A 68 -6.53 -1.97 -1.94
N PHE A 69 -6.34 -2.05 -3.25
CA PHE A 69 -6.74 -3.20 -4.06
C PHE A 69 -5.92 -3.27 -5.35
N TYR A 70 -6.04 -4.37 -6.11
CA TYR A 70 -5.40 -4.52 -7.41
C TYR A 70 -6.41 -4.32 -8.54
N ARG A 71 -6.08 -3.45 -9.49
CA ARG A 71 -6.88 -3.21 -10.69
C ARG A 71 -6.83 -4.44 -11.60
N LYS A 72 -7.99 -4.85 -12.13
CA LYS A 72 -8.10 -6.12 -12.85
C LYS A 72 -7.41 -6.15 -14.21
N CYS A 73 -7.39 -5.02 -14.93
CA CYS A 73 -6.92 -4.99 -16.32
C CYS A 73 -5.40 -5.05 -16.47
N ASP A 74 -4.65 -4.51 -15.51
CA ASP A 74 -3.19 -4.40 -15.57
C ASP A 74 -2.49 -4.81 -14.27
N HIS A 75 -3.28 -5.23 -13.27
CA HIS A 75 -2.82 -5.62 -11.92
C HIS A 75 -2.12 -4.48 -11.16
N GLN A 76 -2.35 -3.22 -11.57
CA GLN A 76 -1.85 -2.06 -10.85
C GLN A 76 -2.40 -2.02 -9.43
N SER A 77 -1.51 -1.83 -8.46
CA SER A 77 -1.93 -1.55 -7.08
C SER A 77 -2.55 -0.16 -7.01
N VAL A 78 -3.82 -0.09 -6.67
CA VAL A 78 -4.55 1.16 -6.41
C VAL A 78 -4.45 1.45 -4.94
N GLN A 79 -3.81 2.56 -4.59
CA GLN A 79 -3.49 2.94 -3.21
C GLN A 79 -3.53 4.45 -3.04
N SER A 80 -3.71 4.90 -1.79
CA SER A 80 -3.65 6.34 -1.50
C SER A 80 -2.25 6.90 -1.82
N VAL A 81 -2.23 8.15 -2.27
CA VAL A 81 -1.00 8.93 -2.49
C VAL A 81 -0.92 10.02 -1.44
N VAL A 82 0.19 10.07 -0.71
CA VAL A 82 0.43 11.09 0.31
C VAL A 82 1.32 12.17 -0.30
N ILE A 83 0.80 13.38 -0.38
CA ILE A 83 1.53 14.56 -0.86
C ILE A 83 2.18 15.22 0.35
N VAL A 84 3.49 15.38 0.29
CA VAL A 84 4.29 15.87 1.41
C VAL A 84 5.19 17.01 1.01
N GLU A 85 5.52 17.86 1.98
CA GLU A 85 6.55 18.89 1.91
C GLU A 85 7.63 18.57 2.93
N SER A 86 8.89 18.73 2.57
CA SER A 86 10.01 18.54 3.49
C SER A 86 10.04 19.61 4.56
N LYS A 87 10.23 19.22 5.81
CA LYS A 87 10.44 20.12 6.93
C LYS A 87 11.88 20.62 6.96
N SER A 88 12.08 21.92 7.07
CA SER A 88 13.39 22.54 7.34
C SER A 88 13.62 22.82 8.82
N LYS A 89 12.54 22.90 9.61
CA LYS A 89 12.53 23.17 11.07
C LYS A 89 11.27 22.63 11.71
N GLY A 90 11.23 22.63 13.04
CA GLY A 90 10.04 22.18 13.80
C GLY A 90 9.83 20.66 13.79
N MET A 91 10.87 19.87 13.52
CA MET A 91 10.84 18.42 13.61
C MET A 91 10.74 17.98 15.07
N LYS A 92 9.83 17.06 15.38
CA LYS A 92 9.68 16.44 16.72
C LYS A 92 10.81 15.47 17.03
N ASP A 93 11.30 14.79 16.03
CA ASP A 93 12.44 13.88 16.07
C ASP A 93 13.09 13.75 14.67
N LYS A 94 14.17 12.96 14.56
CA LYS A 94 14.93 12.77 13.32
C LYS A 94 14.15 12.15 12.16
N ASN A 95 12.98 11.54 12.41
CA ASN A 95 12.14 10.90 11.40
C ASN A 95 10.94 11.78 11.00
N ASP A 96 10.69 12.87 11.71
CA ASP A 96 9.60 13.81 11.44
C ASP A 96 10.01 14.83 10.37
N VAL A 97 10.37 14.33 9.18
CA VAL A 97 10.97 15.12 8.09
C VAL A 97 9.96 15.68 7.10
N PHE A 98 8.66 15.34 7.22
CA PHE A 98 7.63 15.74 6.27
C PHE A 98 6.39 16.34 6.93
N ASN A 99 5.86 17.40 6.30
CA ASN A 99 4.50 17.85 6.49
C ASN A 99 3.60 17.16 5.47
N VAL A 100 2.50 16.55 5.92
CA VAL A 100 1.49 15.99 5.02
C VAL A 100 0.56 17.11 4.56
N LEU A 101 0.62 17.45 3.28
CA LEU A 101 -0.20 18.48 2.65
C LEU A 101 -1.58 17.92 2.26
N ALA A 102 -1.60 16.77 1.58
CA ALA A 102 -2.83 16.12 1.15
C ALA A 102 -2.67 14.60 1.15
N ILE A 103 -3.80 13.90 1.18
CA ILE A 103 -3.89 12.45 0.98
C ILE A 103 -4.95 12.23 -0.09
N GLU A 104 -4.50 11.82 -1.29
CA GLU A 104 -5.39 11.40 -2.35
C GLU A 104 -5.84 9.97 -2.09
N PRO A 105 -7.15 9.68 -2.11
CA PRO A 105 -7.67 8.35 -1.85
C PRO A 105 -7.28 7.34 -2.93
N ALA A 106 -7.34 6.05 -2.60
CA ALA A 106 -7.20 4.96 -3.55
C ALA A 106 -8.44 4.92 -4.48
N ASP A 107 -8.37 5.57 -5.62
CA ASP A 107 -9.43 5.61 -6.64
C ASP A 107 -8.82 5.35 -8.02
N GLU A 108 -9.41 4.44 -8.79
CA GLU A 108 -9.00 4.17 -10.18
C GLU A 108 -9.12 5.40 -11.09
N LYS A 109 -10.00 6.35 -10.75
CA LYS A 109 -10.16 7.61 -11.49
C LYS A 109 -8.91 8.50 -11.46
N ASN A 110 -8.04 8.30 -10.46
CA ASN A 110 -6.76 9.01 -10.34
C ASN A 110 -5.66 8.37 -11.21
N LEU A 111 -5.96 7.27 -11.89
CA LEU A 111 -5.05 6.55 -12.78
C LEU A 111 -5.50 6.71 -14.24
N ARG A 112 -4.56 6.58 -15.18
CA ARG A 112 -4.92 6.43 -16.59
C ARG A 112 -5.84 5.22 -16.75
N SER A 113 -6.88 5.36 -17.56
CA SER A 113 -7.85 4.28 -17.75
C SER A 113 -7.20 3.05 -18.41
N CYS A 114 -7.80 1.88 -18.19
CA CYS A 114 -7.35 0.64 -18.83
C CYS A 114 -7.29 0.74 -20.36
N VAL A 115 -8.28 1.40 -20.95
CA VAL A 115 -8.38 1.60 -22.41
C VAL A 115 -7.24 2.48 -22.92
N GLU A 116 -6.95 3.60 -22.23
CA GLU A 116 -5.81 4.49 -22.57
C GLU A 116 -4.46 3.78 -22.45
N MET A 117 -4.38 2.76 -21.57
CA MET A 117 -3.19 1.92 -21.39
C MET A 117 -3.12 0.75 -22.38
N GLY A 118 -4.11 0.62 -23.30
CA GLY A 118 -4.17 -0.43 -24.30
C GLY A 118 -4.68 -1.79 -23.79
N HIS A 119 -5.27 -1.82 -22.58
CA HIS A 119 -5.84 -3.04 -22.03
C HIS A 119 -7.32 -3.17 -22.40
N LYS A 120 -7.75 -4.40 -22.69
CA LYS A 120 -9.16 -4.71 -22.85
C LYS A 120 -9.84 -4.67 -21.49
N VAL A 121 -10.98 -3.98 -21.41
CA VAL A 121 -11.85 -4.03 -20.23
C VAL A 121 -12.65 -5.32 -20.34
N SER A 122 -12.32 -6.31 -19.52
CA SER A 122 -13.06 -7.57 -19.38
C SER A 122 -13.96 -7.53 -18.15
#